data_cc4ce12722a5401fc2c6b7dfae5414c3
#
_entry.id   cc4ce12722a5401fc2c6b7dfae5414c3
#
_cell.length_a   1.000
_cell.length_b   1.000
_cell.length_c   1.000
_cell.angle_alpha   90.00
_cell.angle_beta   90.00
_cell.angle_gamma   90.00
#
_symmetry.space_group_name_H-M   'P 1'
#
loop_
_entity.id
_entity.type
_entity.pdbx_description
1 polymer ?
#
loop_
_entity_poly.entity_id
_entity_poly.type
_entity_poly.pdbx_seq_one_letter_code
_entity_poly.pdbx_strand_id
1 'polypeptide(L)'
;MTKRIALLTAAAFSALALAATVSVPASAESGKMMKSSGDTVMVGGAPMYPSKTIVENAAKSKDHTTLVAAVKAAGLVKTLDGKGPFTVFAPTNMAFDKLPAGTVETLIKPENKAQLTKILTYHVVPGKLEAADLTDGKKLKTVEGETLTVKRMGDQVTLIDAKGGSSTVTIPNVNQSNGVIHVIDTVLMPS
;
A
#
# COMPACT_ATOMS: atom_id res chain seq x y z
N MET A 1 -36.79 52.34 -33.78
CA MET A 1 -37.88 53.14 -33.18
C MET A 1 -37.86 52.89 -31.68
N THR A 2 -37.26 53.85 -31.02
CA THR A 2 -37.91 54.82 -30.10
C THR A 2 -38.52 54.19 -28.86
N LYS A 3 -38.06 54.47 -27.73
CA LYS A 3 -38.03 55.56 -26.77
C LYS A 3 -38.18 54.94 -25.37
N ARG A 4 -37.29 55.24 -24.43
CA ARG A 4 -37.39 56.33 -23.39
C ARG A 4 -38.45 56.00 -22.32
N ILE A 5 -38.25 56.15 -21.06
CA ILE A 5 -37.73 57.14 -20.13
C ILE A 5 -38.19 56.69 -18.74
N ALA A 6 -37.50 56.73 -17.75
CA ALA A 6 -37.16 57.63 -16.65
C ALA A 6 -37.88 57.21 -15.34
N LEU A 7 -37.23 57.30 -14.31
CA LEU A 7 -36.80 58.28 -13.31
C LEU A 7 -37.55 58.18 -11.97
N LEU A 8 -36.78 58.19 -10.91
CA LEU A 8 -36.98 58.74 -9.56
C LEU A 8 -38.06 58.07 -8.66
N THR A 9 -37.69 57.70 -7.45
CA THR A 9 -37.45 58.67 -6.36
C THR A 9 -36.90 57.97 -5.12
N ALA A 10 -36.07 58.68 -4.41
CA ALA A 10 -35.48 58.42 -3.11
C ALA A 10 -36.51 58.35 -1.98
N ALA A 11 -36.27 57.57 -0.97
CA ALA A 11 -36.66 57.86 0.40
C ALA A 11 -35.66 57.26 1.37
N ALA A 12 -34.94 58.13 2.03
CA ALA A 12 -34.10 57.86 3.17
C ALA A 12 -34.96 57.50 4.39
N PHE A 13 -34.57 56.48 5.11
CA PHE A 13 -34.92 56.38 6.53
C PHE A 13 -33.66 55.86 7.30
N SER A 14 -33.15 56.79 8.06
CA SER A 14 -32.23 56.59 9.15
C SER A 14 -32.86 55.71 10.22
N ALA A 15 -32.21 54.67 10.65
CA ALA A 15 -32.39 54.10 11.99
C ALA A 15 -31.07 53.56 12.49
N LEU A 16 -30.55 54.26 13.41
CA LEU A 16 -29.50 54.03 14.39
C LEU A 16 -29.80 52.76 15.19
N ALA A 17 -28.95 51.75 15.21
CA ALA A 17 -28.89 50.79 16.30
C ALA A 17 -27.56 50.04 16.35
N LEU A 18 -26.79 50.40 17.33
CA LEU A 18 -26.01 49.61 18.25
C LEU A 18 -24.96 48.61 17.67
N ALA A 19 -23.74 49.08 17.71
CA ALA A 19 -22.55 48.27 17.63
C ALA A 19 -22.49 47.26 18.81
N ALA A 20 -22.61 46.00 18.50
CA ALA A 20 -22.09 44.93 19.38
C ALA A 20 -20.80 44.40 18.73
N THR A 21 -19.70 44.98 19.14
CA THR A 21 -18.38 44.43 18.86
C THR A 21 -18.23 43.14 19.64
N VAL A 22 -18.52 42.01 19.00
CA VAL A 22 -18.06 40.71 19.48
C VAL A 22 -16.59 40.61 19.05
N SER A 23 -15.72 40.95 19.97
CA SER A 23 -14.30 40.57 19.87
C SER A 23 -14.20 39.05 19.92
N VAL A 24 -14.05 38.45 18.77
CA VAL A 24 -13.57 37.08 18.66
C VAL A 24 -12.06 37.16 18.93
N PRO A 25 -11.53 36.51 19.97
CA PRO A 25 -10.10 36.41 20.11
C PRO A 25 -9.59 35.56 18.92
N ALA A 26 -8.79 36.19 18.10
CA ALA A 26 -7.98 35.45 17.13
C ALA A 26 -7.00 34.59 17.93
N SER A 27 -7.40 33.37 18.25
CA SER A 27 -6.48 32.31 18.59
C SER A 27 -5.68 32.06 17.31
N ALA A 28 -4.50 32.65 17.26
CA ALA A 28 -3.46 32.22 16.35
C ALA A 28 -3.07 30.81 16.73
N GLU A 29 -3.88 29.86 16.33
CA GLU A 29 -3.48 28.47 16.28
C GLU A 29 -2.47 28.38 15.15
N SER A 30 -1.20 28.35 15.56
CA SER A 30 -0.11 27.93 14.71
C SER A 30 -0.53 26.61 14.08
N GLY A 31 -1.10 26.69 12.91
CA GLY A 31 -1.32 25.58 12.04
C GLY A 31 0.05 24.97 11.75
N LYS A 32 0.47 24.08 12.65
CA LYS A 32 1.45 23.07 12.30
C LYS A 32 0.89 22.41 11.07
N MET A 33 1.39 22.80 9.90
CA MET A 33 1.15 22.11 8.66
C MET A 33 1.43 20.64 8.96
N MET A 34 0.38 19.88 9.22
CA MET A 34 0.44 18.44 9.10
C MET A 34 0.80 18.22 7.63
N LYS A 35 2.07 17.90 7.42
CA LYS A 35 2.53 17.27 6.20
C LYS A 35 1.47 16.23 5.86
N SER A 36 0.79 16.44 4.75
CA SER A 36 -0.09 15.49 4.12
C SER A 36 0.46 14.09 4.34
N SER A 37 -0.21 13.32 5.17
CA SER A 37 0.05 11.89 5.32
C SER A 37 -0.15 11.33 3.93
N GLY A 38 0.92 10.91 3.26
CA GLY A 38 0.84 10.29 1.96
C GLY A 38 -0.29 9.26 1.95
N ASP A 39 -0.98 9.16 0.84
CA ASP A 39 -2.20 8.39 0.65
C ASP A 39 -2.17 7.06 1.39
N THR A 40 -2.98 6.97 2.42
CA THR A 40 -3.09 5.75 3.23
C THR A 40 -3.95 4.75 2.47
N VAL A 41 -3.37 3.64 2.08
CA VAL A 41 -4.06 2.55 1.39
C VAL A 41 -4.66 1.60 2.42
N MET A 42 -5.92 1.22 2.25
CA MET A 42 -6.57 0.23 3.09
C MET A 42 -6.28 -1.19 2.57
N VAL A 43 -5.73 -2.05 3.42
CA VAL A 43 -5.44 -3.45 3.08
C VAL A 43 -5.91 -4.35 4.22
N GLY A 44 -6.80 -5.28 3.92
CA GLY A 44 -7.35 -6.20 4.93
C GLY A 44 -8.04 -5.50 6.10
N GLY A 45 -8.75 -4.38 5.81
CA GLY A 45 -9.44 -3.59 6.80
C GLY A 45 -8.54 -2.75 7.72
N ALA A 46 -7.23 -2.70 7.44
CA ALA A 46 -6.27 -1.88 8.19
C ALA A 46 -5.66 -0.80 7.32
N PRO A 47 -5.50 0.42 7.84
CA PRO A 47 -4.81 1.49 7.14
C PRO A 47 -3.29 1.22 7.13
N MET A 48 -2.68 1.29 5.94
CA MET A 48 -1.25 1.16 5.73
C MET A 48 -0.61 2.53 5.74
N TYR A 49 0.21 2.80 6.73
CA TYR A 49 0.84 4.11 6.90
C TYR A 49 2.22 4.15 6.25
N PRO A 50 2.49 5.10 5.35
CA PRO A 50 3.81 5.25 4.72
C PRO A 50 4.96 5.52 5.72
N SER A 51 4.63 5.95 6.93
CA SER A 51 5.60 6.19 8.01
C SER A 51 6.02 4.92 8.76
N LYS A 52 5.37 3.79 8.50
CA LYS A 52 5.65 2.50 9.14
C LYS A 52 6.37 1.55 8.20
N THR A 53 7.05 0.56 8.79
CA THR A 53 7.73 -0.47 8.02
C THR A 53 6.74 -1.47 7.40
N ILE A 54 7.24 -2.24 6.44
CA ILE A 54 6.48 -3.32 5.78
C ILE A 54 5.90 -4.28 6.82
N VAL A 55 6.70 -4.68 7.80
CA VAL A 55 6.28 -5.66 8.83
C VAL A 55 5.26 -5.07 9.79
N GLU A 56 5.44 -3.83 10.22
CA GLU A 56 4.52 -3.15 11.14
C GLU A 56 3.12 -2.97 10.54
N ASN A 57 3.05 -2.66 9.25
CA ASN A 57 1.78 -2.52 8.55
C ASN A 57 1.15 -3.88 8.24
N ALA A 58 1.92 -4.83 7.71
CA ALA A 58 1.43 -6.19 7.43
C ALA A 58 0.87 -6.86 8.68
N ALA A 59 1.49 -6.66 9.85
CA ALA A 59 1.02 -7.22 11.13
C ALA A 59 -0.36 -6.72 11.56
N LYS A 60 -0.85 -5.61 11.01
CA LYS A 60 -2.17 -5.05 11.30
C LYS A 60 -3.23 -5.49 10.30
N SER A 61 -2.82 -5.98 9.15
CA SER A 61 -3.72 -6.45 8.10
C SER A 61 -4.31 -7.81 8.46
N LYS A 62 -5.62 -7.92 8.41
CA LYS A 62 -6.34 -9.19 8.61
C LYS A 62 -6.12 -10.16 7.45
N ASP A 63 -5.77 -9.65 6.27
CA ASP A 63 -5.56 -10.46 5.07
C ASP A 63 -4.15 -11.04 4.96
N HIS A 64 -3.22 -10.65 5.84
CA HIS A 64 -1.83 -11.08 5.81
C HIS A 64 -1.37 -11.80 7.09
N THR A 65 -2.29 -12.35 7.86
CA THR A 65 -1.98 -13.04 9.13
C THR A 65 -1.09 -14.26 8.90
N THR A 66 -1.37 -15.05 7.86
CA THR A 66 -0.57 -16.22 7.46
C THR A 66 0.83 -15.80 7.00
N LEU A 67 0.93 -14.74 6.19
CA LEU A 67 2.21 -14.19 5.75
C LEU A 67 3.08 -13.74 6.93
N VAL A 68 2.49 -13.02 7.88
CA VAL A 68 3.19 -12.53 9.09
C VAL A 68 3.66 -13.69 9.95
N ALA A 69 2.84 -14.73 10.12
CA ALA A 69 3.24 -15.95 10.83
C ALA A 69 4.42 -16.63 10.13
N ALA A 70 4.38 -16.75 8.80
CA ALA A 70 5.44 -17.31 7.98
C ALA A 70 6.76 -16.51 8.09
N VAL A 71 6.69 -15.18 8.00
CA VAL A 71 7.86 -14.30 8.15
C VAL A 71 8.50 -14.43 9.53
N LYS A 72 7.69 -14.54 10.59
CA LYS A 72 8.16 -14.78 11.96
C LYS A 72 8.82 -16.15 12.10
N ALA A 73 8.19 -17.21 11.58
CA ALA A 73 8.74 -18.58 11.60
C ALA A 73 10.06 -18.68 10.83
N ALA A 74 10.17 -18.01 9.70
CA ALA A 74 11.42 -17.93 8.93
C ALA A 74 12.51 -17.09 9.61
N GLY A 75 12.15 -16.23 10.56
CA GLY A 75 13.08 -15.30 11.21
C GLY A 75 13.46 -14.10 10.34
N LEU A 76 12.67 -13.79 9.32
CA LEU A 76 12.92 -12.72 8.34
C LEU A 76 12.41 -11.34 8.78
N VAL A 77 11.81 -11.22 9.95
CA VAL A 77 11.29 -9.94 10.47
C VAL A 77 12.35 -8.85 10.43
N LYS A 78 13.54 -9.11 10.98
CA LYS A 78 14.65 -8.13 11.01
C LYS A 78 15.17 -7.78 9.62
N THR A 79 15.13 -8.73 8.68
CA THR A 79 15.55 -8.51 7.30
C THR A 79 14.59 -7.57 6.58
N LEU A 80 13.29 -7.79 6.75
CA LEU A 80 12.24 -6.98 6.15
C LEU A 80 12.02 -5.63 6.87
N ASP A 81 12.43 -5.49 8.12
CA ASP A 81 12.50 -4.23 8.87
C ASP A 81 13.78 -3.43 8.59
N GLY A 82 14.70 -4.00 7.83
CA GLY A 82 15.94 -3.32 7.43
C GLY A 82 15.70 -2.03 6.65
N LYS A 83 16.79 -1.28 6.45
CA LYS A 83 16.75 0.05 5.82
C LYS A 83 16.32 0.06 4.35
N GLY A 84 16.05 -1.08 3.71
CA GLY A 84 15.57 -1.15 2.34
C GLY A 84 16.32 -0.26 1.32
N PRO A 85 15.69 0.18 0.25
CA PRO A 85 14.30 -0.07 -0.10
C PRO A 85 14.03 -1.50 -0.59
N PHE A 86 12.85 -2.01 -0.27
CA PHE A 86 12.40 -3.32 -0.73
C PHE A 86 11.05 -3.22 -1.44
N THR A 87 10.85 -4.09 -2.42
CA THR A 87 9.52 -4.35 -2.99
C THR A 87 9.08 -5.73 -2.53
N VAL A 88 7.94 -5.80 -1.85
CA VAL A 88 7.40 -7.05 -1.33
C VAL A 88 6.10 -7.38 -2.03
N PHE A 89 6.04 -8.54 -2.65
CA PHE A 89 4.81 -9.10 -3.18
C PHE A 89 4.12 -9.91 -2.07
N ALA A 90 3.09 -9.32 -1.45
CA ALA A 90 2.44 -9.87 -0.27
C ALA A 90 1.21 -10.71 -0.65
N PRO A 91 1.28 -12.03 -0.57
CA PRO A 91 0.13 -12.89 -0.79
C PRO A 91 -0.86 -12.77 0.37
N THR A 92 -2.16 -12.71 0.03
CA THR A 92 -3.25 -12.71 1.00
C THR A 92 -3.43 -14.10 1.63
N ASN A 93 -4.19 -14.18 2.73
CA ASN A 93 -4.59 -15.48 3.31
C ASN A 93 -5.26 -16.37 2.26
N MET A 94 -6.15 -15.79 1.42
CA MET A 94 -6.78 -16.51 0.30
C MET A 94 -5.78 -17.02 -0.74
N ALA A 95 -4.64 -16.34 -0.90
CA ALA A 95 -3.57 -16.83 -1.78
C ALA A 95 -2.91 -18.10 -1.22
N PHE A 96 -2.75 -18.16 0.09
CA PHE A 96 -2.26 -19.36 0.77
C PHE A 96 -3.27 -20.51 0.74
N ASP A 97 -4.58 -20.21 0.79
CA ASP A 97 -5.65 -21.21 0.72
C ASP A 97 -5.72 -21.91 -0.65
N LYS A 98 -5.15 -21.28 -1.70
CA LYS A 98 -5.00 -21.90 -3.03
C LYS A 98 -3.92 -22.98 -3.08
N LEU A 99 -3.02 -23.02 -2.10
CA LEU A 99 -2.02 -24.07 -2.00
C LEU A 99 -2.66 -25.40 -1.57
N PRO A 100 -2.06 -26.54 -1.90
CA PRO A 100 -2.55 -27.83 -1.43
C PRO A 100 -2.71 -27.85 0.08
N ALA A 101 -3.78 -28.48 0.57
CA ALA A 101 -4.07 -28.57 2.01
C ALA A 101 -2.85 -29.10 2.79
N GLY A 102 -2.53 -28.46 3.91
CA GLY A 102 -1.39 -28.80 4.75
C GLY A 102 -0.03 -28.25 4.28
N THR A 103 0.04 -27.64 3.09
CA THR A 103 1.31 -27.07 2.59
C THR A 103 1.80 -25.95 3.49
N VAL A 104 0.92 -25.01 3.87
CA VAL A 104 1.27 -23.90 4.75
C VAL A 104 1.72 -24.40 6.12
N GLU A 105 0.96 -25.32 6.72
CA GLU A 105 1.29 -25.93 8.02
C GLU A 105 2.62 -26.65 7.98
N THR A 106 2.92 -27.31 6.87
CA THR A 106 4.21 -27.99 6.65
C THR A 106 5.34 -26.97 6.53
N LEU A 107 5.15 -25.89 5.76
CA LEU A 107 6.18 -24.88 5.53
C LEU A 107 6.55 -24.09 6.78
N ILE A 108 5.59 -23.82 7.69
CA ILE A 108 5.87 -23.09 8.93
C ILE A 108 6.56 -23.93 10.01
N LYS A 109 6.69 -25.23 9.80
CA LYS A 109 7.43 -26.10 10.73
C LYS A 109 8.92 -25.75 10.73
N PRO A 110 9.59 -25.85 11.89
CA PRO A 110 11.03 -25.56 12.01
C PRO A 110 11.91 -26.35 11.04
N GLU A 111 11.51 -27.57 10.71
CA GLU A 111 12.20 -28.49 9.79
C GLU A 111 12.27 -27.92 8.36
N ASN A 112 11.22 -27.19 7.96
CA ASN A 112 11.07 -26.62 6.62
C ASN A 112 11.40 -25.12 6.55
N LYS A 113 12.04 -24.58 7.59
CA LYS A 113 12.42 -23.18 7.68
C LYS A 113 13.23 -22.69 6.47
N ALA A 114 14.14 -23.53 5.96
CA ALA A 114 14.95 -23.19 4.80
C ALA A 114 14.09 -23.01 3.53
N GLN A 115 13.12 -23.91 3.31
CA GLN A 115 12.19 -23.83 2.19
C GLN A 115 11.23 -22.64 2.34
N LEU A 116 10.73 -22.40 3.55
CA LEU A 116 9.91 -21.22 3.84
C LEU A 116 10.68 -19.92 3.57
N THR A 117 11.93 -19.84 4.01
CA THR A 117 12.82 -18.72 3.75
C THR A 117 13.02 -18.50 2.25
N LYS A 118 13.26 -19.57 1.49
CA LYS A 118 13.41 -19.54 0.03
C LYS A 118 12.16 -18.92 -0.62
N ILE A 119 10.98 -19.41 -0.27
CA ILE A 119 9.71 -18.91 -0.79
C ILE A 119 9.50 -17.42 -0.41
N LEU A 120 9.72 -17.04 0.84
CA LEU A 120 9.52 -15.67 1.29
C LEU A 120 10.50 -14.68 0.65
N THR A 121 11.78 -15.06 0.51
CA THR A 121 12.78 -14.22 -0.17
C THR A 121 12.54 -14.13 -1.68
N TYR A 122 11.89 -15.13 -2.27
CA TYR A 122 11.41 -15.09 -3.64
C TYR A 122 10.30 -14.04 -3.87
N HIS A 123 9.53 -13.70 -2.83
CA HIS A 123 8.53 -12.63 -2.88
C HIS A 123 9.11 -11.23 -2.63
N VAL A 124 10.41 -11.12 -2.37
CA VAL A 124 11.09 -9.86 -2.08
C VAL A 124 12.06 -9.52 -3.20
N VAL A 125 11.92 -8.32 -3.74
CA VAL A 125 12.81 -7.76 -4.75
C VAL A 125 13.56 -6.58 -4.13
N PRO A 126 14.89 -6.51 -4.24
CA PRO A 126 15.65 -5.35 -3.78
C PRO A 126 15.33 -4.14 -4.64
N GLY A 127 15.17 -2.99 -4.01
CA GLY A 127 14.77 -1.74 -4.66
C GLY A 127 13.29 -1.42 -4.47
N LYS A 128 12.95 -0.14 -4.60
CA LYS A 128 11.55 0.33 -4.59
C LYS A 128 11.05 0.33 -6.03
N LEU A 129 10.10 -0.54 -6.34
CA LEU A 129 9.44 -0.63 -7.64
C LEU A 129 7.96 -0.33 -7.44
N GLU A 130 7.47 0.71 -8.06
CA GLU A 130 6.05 1.01 -8.12
C GLU A 130 5.40 0.30 -9.32
N ALA A 131 4.06 0.26 -9.36
CA ALA A 131 3.35 -0.39 -10.46
C ALA A 131 3.69 0.21 -11.84
N ALA A 132 4.08 1.49 -11.89
CA ALA A 132 4.56 2.15 -13.10
C ALA A 132 5.90 1.55 -13.60
N ASP A 133 6.73 1.08 -12.69
CA ASP A 133 8.01 0.45 -13.00
C ASP A 133 7.87 -1.01 -13.43
N LEU A 134 6.71 -1.62 -13.16
CA LEU A 134 6.38 -2.99 -13.54
C LEU A 134 5.86 -3.04 -14.98
N THR A 135 6.77 -2.88 -15.92
CA THR A 135 6.47 -2.91 -17.35
C THR A 135 6.37 -4.34 -17.88
N ASP A 136 5.62 -4.52 -18.97
CA ASP A 136 5.45 -5.84 -19.59
C ASP A 136 6.80 -6.45 -20.01
N GLY A 137 6.99 -7.73 -19.75
CA GLY A 137 8.22 -8.46 -20.04
C GLY A 137 9.40 -8.15 -19.11
N LYS A 138 9.23 -7.24 -18.13
CA LYS A 138 10.30 -6.92 -17.18
C LYS A 138 10.62 -8.12 -16.30
N LYS A 139 11.91 -8.38 -16.15
CA LYS A 139 12.43 -9.42 -15.26
C LYS A 139 12.89 -8.80 -13.95
N LEU A 140 12.38 -9.31 -12.84
CA LEU A 140 12.68 -8.84 -11.49
C LEU A 140 13.52 -9.91 -10.79
N LYS A 141 14.75 -9.58 -10.47
CA LYS A 141 15.61 -10.47 -9.69
C LYS A 141 15.21 -10.39 -8.22
N THR A 142 14.81 -11.50 -7.63
CA THR A 142 14.42 -11.60 -6.23
C THR A 142 15.62 -11.69 -5.29
N VAL A 143 15.39 -11.49 -3.99
CA VAL A 143 16.42 -11.67 -2.95
C VAL A 143 16.89 -13.13 -2.88
N GLU A 144 16.02 -14.06 -3.22
CA GLU A 144 16.35 -15.49 -3.31
C GLU A 144 17.36 -15.77 -4.44
N GLY A 145 17.31 -15.01 -5.53
CA GLY A 145 18.24 -15.09 -6.67
C GLY A 145 17.59 -15.46 -8.00
N GLU A 146 16.44 -16.11 -7.97
CA GLU A 146 15.64 -16.39 -9.16
C GLU A 146 14.89 -15.15 -9.67
N THR A 147 14.28 -15.28 -10.84
CA THR A 147 13.66 -14.13 -11.53
C THR A 147 12.16 -14.31 -11.66
N LEU A 148 11.42 -13.26 -11.31
CA LEU A 148 10.00 -13.09 -11.65
C LEU A 148 9.88 -12.36 -12.99
N THR A 149 8.95 -12.78 -13.84
CA THR A 149 8.63 -12.06 -15.07
C THR A 149 7.33 -11.29 -14.90
N VAL A 150 7.35 -10.00 -15.21
CA VAL A 150 6.16 -9.16 -15.20
C VAL A 150 5.42 -9.32 -16.51
N LYS A 151 4.11 -9.55 -16.44
CA LYS A 151 3.19 -9.43 -17.55
C LYS A 151 2.17 -8.34 -17.26
N ARG A 152 2.05 -7.38 -18.14
CA ARG A 152 1.13 -6.25 -17.97
C ARG A 152 0.10 -6.22 -19.08
N MET A 153 -1.17 -6.13 -18.70
CA MET A 153 -2.29 -5.98 -19.62
C MET A 153 -3.13 -4.78 -19.15
N GLY A 154 -2.92 -3.64 -19.81
CA GLY A 154 -3.51 -2.39 -19.36
C GLY A 154 -3.01 -2.01 -17.96
N ASP A 155 -3.93 -1.86 -17.01
CA ASP A 155 -3.61 -1.55 -15.61
C ASP A 155 -3.34 -2.80 -14.76
N GLN A 156 -3.65 -3.97 -15.28
CA GLN A 156 -3.44 -5.23 -14.58
C GLN A 156 -1.98 -5.67 -14.69
N VAL A 157 -1.37 -5.90 -13.53
CA VAL A 157 -0.02 -6.46 -13.42
C VAL A 157 -0.12 -7.91 -12.92
N THR A 158 0.50 -8.81 -13.65
CA THR A 158 0.61 -10.24 -13.31
C THR A 158 2.09 -10.60 -13.21
N LEU A 159 2.44 -11.36 -12.20
CA LEU A 159 3.79 -11.91 -12.02
C LEU A 159 3.78 -13.36 -12.45
N ILE A 160 4.80 -13.76 -13.18
CA ILE A 160 4.99 -15.15 -13.60
C ILE A 160 6.23 -15.66 -12.87
N ASP A 161 6.08 -16.76 -12.15
CA ASP A 161 7.17 -17.41 -11.42
C ASP A 161 7.99 -18.35 -12.31
N ALA A 162 9.05 -18.91 -11.72
CA ALA A 162 9.97 -19.81 -12.43
C ALA A 162 9.32 -21.12 -12.89
N LYS A 163 8.21 -21.52 -12.25
CA LYS A 163 7.44 -22.73 -12.59
C LYS A 163 6.34 -22.48 -13.62
N GLY A 164 6.19 -21.23 -14.07
CA GLY A 164 5.11 -20.82 -14.96
C GLY A 164 3.79 -20.52 -14.27
N GLY A 165 3.77 -20.51 -12.93
CA GLY A 165 2.64 -20.04 -12.14
C GLY A 165 2.46 -18.53 -12.30
N SER A 166 1.22 -18.07 -12.18
CA SER A 166 0.90 -16.64 -12.30
C SER A 166 0.19 -16.12 -11.07
N SER A 167 0.54 -14.89 -10.68
CA SER A 167 -0.09 -14.19 -9.58
C SER A 167 -0.43 -12.76 -10.00
N THR A 168 -1.65 -12.34 -9.73
CA THR A 168 -2.13 -11.00 -10.09
C THR A 168 -1.96 -10.04 -8.93
N VAL A 169 -1.47 -8.83 -9.22
CA VAL A 169 -1.44 -7.73 -8.26
C VAL A 169 -2.84 -7.17 -8.11
N THR A 170 -3.39 -7.28 -6.90
CA THR A 170 -4.74 -6.81 -6.57
C THR A 170 -4.75 -5.40 -6.00
N ILE A 171 -3.75 -5.05 -5.18
CA ILE A 171 -3.57 -3.70 -4.63
C ILE A 171 -2.11 -3.30 -4.85
N PRO A 172 -1.85 -2.41 -5.81
CA PRO A 172 -0.49 -1.92 -6.07
C PRO A 172 -0.12 -0.73 -5.18
N ASN A 173 1.16 -0.39 -5.14
CA ASN A 173 1.69 0.87 -4.59
C ASN A 173 1.34 1.14 -3.12
N VAL A 174 1.33 0.12 -2.28
CA VAL A 174 1.20 0.32 -0.83
C VAL A 174 2.56 0.77 -0.27
N ASN A 175 2.77 2.08 -0.22
CA ASN A 175 4.04 2.67 0.19
C ASN A 175 4.30 2.51 1.69
N GLN A 176 5.56 2.21 2.03
CA GLN A 176 6.07 2.02 3.38
C GLN A 176 7.33 2.85 3.60
N SER A 177 7.77 2.99 4.85
CA SER A 177 8.99 3.75 5.18
C SER A 177 10.26 3.12 4.60
N ASN A 178 10.27 1.81 4.44
CA ASN A 178 11.41 1.04 3.95
C ASN A 178 11.14 0.29 2.64
N GLY A 179 10.08 0.65 1.91
CA GLY A 179 9.79 0.04 0.61
C GLY A 179 8.36 0.19 0.13
N VAL A 180 7.92 -0.73 -0.69
CA VAL A 180 6.56 -0.79 -1.23
C VAL A 180 6.03 -2.23 -1.18
N ILE A 181 4.74 -2.37 -0.89
CA ILE A 181 4.04 -3.65 -0.95
C ILE A 181 3.12 -3.65 -2.17
N HIS A 182 3.09 -4.75 -2.87
CA HIS A 182 2.08 -5.09 -3.87
C HIS A 182 1.34 -6.33 -3.37
N VAL A 183 0.05 -6.20 -3.12
CA VAL A 183 -0.79 -7.33 -2.68
C VAL A 183 -1.08 -8.22 -3.87
N ILE A 184 -0.89 -9.52 -3.71
CA ILE A 184 -1.07 -10.52 -4.75
C ILE A 184 -2.07 -11.61 -4.32
N ASP A 185 -2.73 -12.20 -5.30
CA ASP A 185 -3.81 -13.17 -5.12
C ASP A 185 -3.36 -14.65 -5.14
N THR A 186 -2.09 -14.89 -5.39
CA THR A 186 -1.52 -16.25 -5.47
C THR A 186 -0.09 -16.24 -4.95
N VAL A 187 0.31 -17.29 -4.23
CA VAL A 187 1.68 -17.46 -3.75
C VAL A 187 2.59 -17.87 -4.91
N LEU A 188 3.69 -17.15 -5.09
CA LEU A 188 4.70 -17.45 -6.09
C LEU A 188 5.64 -18.55 -5.57
N MET A 189 5.99 -19.49 -6.45
CA MET A 189 6.81 -20.65 -6.07
C MET A 189 8.15 -20.62 -6.83
N PRO A 190 9.27 -20.61 -6.11
CA PRO A 190 10.59 -20.79 -6.73
C PRO A 190 10.73 -22.19 -7.32
N SER A 191 11.67 -22.37 -8.23
CA SER A 191 11.97 -23.66 -8.86
C SER A 191 12.60 -24.69 -7.90
#